data_1c87708f9903a195c0a3089f7548c2d5
#
_entry.id   1c87708f9903a195c0a3089f7548c2d5
#
_cell.length_a   1.000
_cell.length_b   1.000
_cell.length_c   1.000
_cell.angle_alpha   90.00
_cell.angle_beta   90.00
_cell.angle_gamma   90.00
#
_symmetry.space_group_name_H-M   'P 1'
#
loop_
_entity.id
_entity.type
_entity.pdbx_description
1 polymer ?
#
loop_
_entity_poly.entity_id
_entity_poly.type
_entity_poly.pdbx_seq_one_letter_code
_entity_poly.pdbx_strand_id
1 'polypeptide(L)'
;MTLQNLEVLRRDGLTEGGFAGLKEHRLVTGRKLWGDRANPDAWDGIGNFVYLADAQFDPKGETTMHPHKEIDVISVMVEGRIAHQGSLEHGGSLDTNDAQVQRAGGEGFKHNEINPDDTKNRMLQLWVMPEVSGEPAGYKKFSPAWGETIRIYGGSPEESRSFAAHTTIDIAMLTAGQGIELSVPYLAYVAKGDGQLSGGTKLTGGDLFKGAEGAFKATTETQLIIIGTLA
;
A
#
# COMPACT_ATOMS: atom_id res chain seq x y z
N MET A 1 27.25 -10.77 -11.49
CA MET A 1 25.97 -10.28 -10.95
C MET A 1 25.06 -11.49 -10.79
N THR A 2 24.71 -11.83 -9.56
CA THR A 2 23.77 -12.92 -9.31
C THR A 2 22.40 -12.39 -9.71
N LEU A 3 21.78 -12.96 -10.74
CA LEU A 3 20.39 -12.69 -11.07
C LEU A 3 19.58 -13.04 -9.82
N GLN A 4 19.03 -12.05 -9.12
CA GLN A 4 18.07 -12.31 -8.07
C GLN A 4 16.86 -12.95 -8.76
N ASN A 5 16.46 -14.13 -8.30
CA ASN A 5 15.32 -14.82 -8.86
C ASN A 5 14.04 -14.01 -8.56
N LEU A 6 13.23 -13.82 -9.60
CA LEU A 6 11.88 -13.28 -9.42
C LEU A 6 11.08 -14.20 -8.49
N GLU A 7 10.52 -13.62 -7.46
CA GLU A 7 9.53 -14.26 -6.58
C GLU A 7 8.18 -13.57 -6.75
N VAL A 8 7.11 -14.35 -6.77
CA VAL A 8 5.72 -13.83 -6.88
C VAL A 8 4.85 -14.48 -5.81
N LEU A 9 4.16 -13.67 -5.03
CA LEU A 9 3.13 -14.10 -4.08
C LEU A 9 1.77 -13.65 -4.61
N ARG A 10 0.85 -14.59 -4.78
CA ARG A 10 -0.50 -14.31 -5.30
C ARG A 10 -1.48 -14.13 -4.16
N ARG A 11 -2.19 -13.01 -4.18
CA ARG A 11 -3.26 -12.71 -3.21
C ARG A 11 -4.25 -13.87 -3.07
N ASP A 12 -4.72 -14.40 -4.18
CA ASP A 12 -5.76 -15.44 -4.22
C ASP A 12 -5.27 -16.80 -3.70
N GLY A 13 -3.97 -16.96 -3.47
CA GLY A 13 -3.39 -18.13 -2.79
C GLY A 13 -3.33 -18.00 -1.27
N LEU A 14 -3.66 -16.83 -0.73
CA LEU A 14 -3.64 -16.57 0.71
C LEU A 14 -5.02 -16.79 1.32
N THR A 15 -5.03 -17.16 2.61
CA THR A 15 -6.30 -17.26 3.37
C THR A 15 -6.90 -15.87 3.55
N GLU A 16 -8.20 -15.73 3.21
CA GLU A 16 -8.98 -14.54 3.52
C GLU A 16 -9.19 -14.44 5.04
N GLY A 17 -8.85 -13.29 5.60
CA GLY A 17 -9.12 -12.90 6.98
C GLY A 17 -10.13 -11.76 7.03
N GLY A 18 -10.17 -11.06 8.16
CA GLY A 18 -10.99 -9.86 8.32
C GLY A 18 -11.60 -9.72 9.70
N PHE A 19 -12.30 -8.62 9.91
CA PHE A 19 -13.04 -8.32 11.14
C PHE A 19 -14.13 -7.30 10.83
N ALA A 20 -15.18 -7.27 11.63
CA ALA A 20 -16.34 -6.39 11.42
C ALA A 20 -16.89 -6.53 9.98
N GLY A 21 -17.00 -5.45 9.22
CA GLY A 21 -17.43 -5.44 7.82
C GLY A 21 -16.29 -5.48 6.80
N LEU A 22 -15.08 -5.86 7.21
CA LEU A 22 -13.87 -5.89 6.38
C LEU A 22 -13.43 -7.32 6.12
N LYS A 23 -13.10 -7.65 4.87
CA LYS A 23 -12.41 -8.85 4.43
C LYS A 23 -11.07 -8.48 3.83
N GLU A 24 -10.03 -9.26 4.09
CA GLU A 24 -8.68 -8.92 3.63
C GLU A 24 -7.81 -10.14 3.36
N HIS A 25 -6.90 -10.02 2.41
CA HIS A 25 -5.77 -10.91 2.22
C HIS A 25 -4.49 -10.16 2.64
N ARG A 26 -3.76 -10.72 3.61
CA ARG A 26 -2.52 -10.12 4.14
C ARG A 26 -1.33 -10.64 3.39
N LEU A 27 -0.79 -9.84 2.45
CA LEU A 27 0.38 -10.19 1.63
C LEU A 27 1.71 -9.95 2.34
N VAL A 28 1.74 -8.94 3.23
CA VAL A 28 2.92 -8.65 4.05
C VAL A 28 2.52 -8.58 5.51
N THR A 29 3.21 -9.33 6.35
CA THR A 29 3.15 -9.26 7.82
C THR A 29 4.57 -9.31 8.38
N GLY A 30 5.20 -8.13 8.49
CA GLY A 30 6.61 -8.01 8.85
C GLY A 30 6.91 -8.47 10.28
N ARG A 31 7.89 -9.36 10.44
CA ARG A 31 8.32 -9.86 11.76
C ARG A 31 8.79 -8.75 12.69
N LYS A 32 9.24 -7.65 12.13
CA LYS A 32 9.61 -6.44 12.89
C LYS A 32 8.47 -5.91 13.76
N LEU A 33 7.21 -6.09 13.33
CA LEU A 33 6.01 -5.68 14.06
C LEU A 33 5.32 -6.87 14.77
N TRP A 34 5.19 -8.01 14.08
CA TRP A 34 4.42 -9.16 14.58
C TRP A 34 5.27 -10.21 15.30
N GLY A 35 6.61 -10.20 15.15
CA GLY A 35 7.46 -11.26 15.70
C GLY A 35 7.02 -12.64 15.19
N ASP A 36 6.87 -13.59 16.13
CA ASP A 36 6.44 -14.97 15.82
C ASP A 36 4.96 -15.10 15.44
N ARG A 37 4.18 -14.02 15.56
CA ARG A 37 2.77 -13.96 15.14
C ARG A 37 2.60 -13.54 13.68
N ALA A 38 3.70 -13.26 12.96
CA ALA A 38 3.64 -12.99 11.54
C ALA A 38 3.04 -14.19 10.79
N ASN A 39 2.18 -13.91 9.80
CA ASN A 39 1.58 -14.96 8.99
C ASN A 39 2.69 -15.67 8.18
N PRO A 40 2.89 -16.99 8.33
CA PRO A 40 3.96 -17.72 7.62
C PRO A 40 3.76 -17.76 6.10
N ASP A 41 2.54 -17.58 5.61
CA ASP A 41 2.22 -17.57 4.18
C ASP A 41 2.39 -16.17 3.55
N ALA A 42 2.51 -15.11 4.36
CA ALA A 42 2.78 -13.75 3.91
C ALA A 42 4.30 -13.49 3.84
N TRP A 43 4.68 -12.50 3.04
CA TRP A 43 6.07 -12.07 3.03
C TRP A 43 6.41 -11.16 4.21
N ASP A 44 7.70 -11.14 4.55
CA ASP A 44 8.27 -10.10 5.40
C ASP A 44 8.35 -8.79 4.61
N GLY A 45 8.40 -7.66 5.31
CA GLY A 45 8.47 -6.34 4.70
C GLY A 45 9.86 -5.99 4.17
N ILE A 46 10.02 -4.72 3.80
CA ILE A 46 11.29 -4.12 3.39
C ILE A 46 11.49 -2.79 4.13
N GLY A 47 12.70 -2.55 4.65
CA GLY A 47 12.98 -1.38 5.47
C GLY A 47 12.08 -1.33 6.70
N ASN A 48 11.28 -0.26 6.83
CA ASN A 48 10.28 -0.10 7.87
C ASN A 48 8.85 -0.41 7.40
N PHE A 49 8.67 -0.83 6.15
CA PHE A 49 7.40 -1.32 5.63
C PHE A 49 7.08 -2.71 6.19
N VAL A 50 5.96 -2.85 6.90
CA VAL A 50 5.65 -4.05 7.69
C VAL A 50 4.29 -4.66 7.42
N TYR A 51 3.41 -4.02 6.64
CA TYR A 51 2.08 -4.53 6.37
C TYR A 51 1.56 -4.14 5.00
N LEU A 52 0.98 -5.11 4.30
CA LEU A 52 0.16 -4.92 3.11
C LEU A 52 -1.04 -5.86 3.19
N ALA A 53 -2.23 -5.29 3.23
CA ALA A 53 -3.47 -6.02 3.04
C ALA A 53 -4.24 -5.48 1.82
N ASP A 54 -4.78 -6.40 1.03
CA ASP A 54 -5.76 -6.12 -0.01
C ASP A 54 -7.14 -6.39 0.58
N ALA A 55 -7.91 -5.34 0.81
CA ALA A 55 -9.08 -5.31 1.63
C ALA A 55 -10.34 -4.91 0.85
N GLN A 56 -11.46 -5.49 1.24
CA GLN A 56 -12.79 -5.18 0.72
C GLN A 56 -13.74 -4.95 1.89
N PHE A 57 -14.46 -3.84 1.87
CA PHE A 57 -15.57 -3.64 2.79
C PHE A 57 -16.86 -4.16 2.17
N ASP A 58 -17.63 -4.85 2.97
CA ASP A 58 -19.02 -5.17 2.61
C ASP A 58 -19.82 -3.85 2.40
N PRO A 59 -20.96 -3.89 1.69
CA PRO A 59 -21.85 -2.73 1.60
C PRO A 59 -22.17 -2.19 2.99
N LYS A 60 -21.96 -0.88 3.20
CA LYS A 60 -22.10 -0.20 4.51
C LYS A 60 -21.22 -0.76 5.63
N GLY A 61 -20.21 -1.58 5.29
CA GLY A 61 -19.25 -2.11 6.25
C GLY A 61 -18.30 -1.05 6.80
N GLU A 62 -17.77 -1.27 7.99
CA GLU A 62 -16.83 -0.36 8.66
C GLU A 62 -15.82 -1.10 9.53
N THR A 63 -14.69 -0.47 9.83
CA THR A 63 -13.68 -1.01 10.74
C THR A 63 -14.01 -0.83 12.22
N THR A 64 -14.95 0.06 12.56
CA THR A 64 -15.15 0.64 13.89
C THR A 64 -13.98 1.53 14.33
N MET A 65 -14.22 2.39 15.34
CA MET A 65 -13.21 3.33 15.84
C MET A 65 -12.07 2.60 16.55
N HIS A 66 -10.84 2.73 16.04
CA HIS A 66 -9.66 2.09 16.61
C HIS A 66 -8.44 3.02 16.61
N PRO A 67 -7.49 2.84 17.54
CA PRO A 67 -6.32 3.71 17.66
C PRO A 67 -5.11 3.21 16.88
N HIS A 68 -4.28 4.16 16.42
CA HIS A 68 -2.92 3.93 15.95
C HIS A 68 -1.95 4.84 16.70
N LYS A 69 -0.76 4.34 17.00
CA LYS A 69 0.33 5.08 17.62
C LYS A 69 1.66 4.47 17.18
N GLU A 70 2.64 5.32 16.86
CA GLU A 70 3.96 4.91 16.38
C GLU A 70 3.88 3.93 15.20
N ILE A 71 2.94 4.18 14.30
CA ILE A 71 2.78 3.47 13.02
C ILE A 71 2.12 4.41 12.00
N ASP A 72 2.69 4.50 10.81
CA ASP A 72 2.10 5.29 9.73
C ASP A 72 1.17 4.39 8.91
N VAL A 73 -0.07 4.85 8.77
CA VAL A 73 -1.15 4.11 8.11
C VAL A 73 -1.45 4.75 6.77
N ILE A 74 -1.44 3.93 5.73
CA ILE A 74 -1.63 4.37 4.35
C ILE A 74 -2.79 3.59 3.75
N SER A 75 -3.79 4.30 3.24
CA SER A 75 -4.92 3.71 2.53
C SER A 75 -4.86 4.11 1.07
N VAL A 76 -4.95 3.15 0.14
CA VAL A 76 -4.96 3.39 -1.31
C VAL A 76 -6.22 2.78 -1.90
N MET A 77 -7.09 3.61 -2.48
CA MET A 77 -8.32 3.14 -3.10
C MET A 77 -8.05 2.52 -4.47
N VAL A 78 -8.58 1.32 -4.66
CA VAL A 78 -8.54 0.59 -5.94
C VAL A 78 -9.88 0.70 -6.66
N GLU A 79 -10.99 0.55 -5.91
CA GLU A 79 -12.36 0.61 -6.43
C GLU A 79 -13.32 1.17 -5.39
N GLY A 80 -14.30 1.95 -5.85
CA GLY A 80 -15.30 2.57 -4.99
C GLY A 80 -14.73 3.73 -4.18
N ARG A 81 -15.24 3.91 -2.99
CA ARG A 81 -14.82 4.99 -2.09
C ARG A 81 -14.88 4.56 -0.63
N ILE A 82 -14.21 5.34 0.23
CA ILE A 82 -14.27 5.19 1.67
C ILE A 82 -14.49 6.55 2.33
N ALA A 83 -15.34 6.60 3.35
CA ALA A 83 -15.49 7.75 4.24
C ALA A 83 -14.63 7.52 5.49
N HIS A 84 -14.02 8.58 5.98
CA HIS A 84 -13.12 8.56 7.12
C HIS A 84 -13.70 9.37 8.30
N GLN A 85 -13.72 8.76 9.47
CA GLN A 85 -14.06 9.42 10.75
C GLN A 85 -12.87 9.26 11.69
N GLY A 86 -12.52 10.28 12.43
CA GLY A 86 -11.43 10.18 13.39
C GLY A 86 -10.94 11.50 13.94
N SER A 87 -9.85 11.42 14.71
CA SER A 87 -9.19 12.59 15.30
C SER A 87 -8.25 13.30 14.32
N LEU A 88 -7.94 12.68 13.19
CA LEU A 88 -7.12 13.22 12.12
C LEU A 88 -7.95 13.21 10.83
N GLU A 89 -8.20 14.38 10.23
CA GLU A 89 -9.05 14.57 9.03
C GLU A 89 -10.46 13.96 9.14
N HIS A 90 -11.19 14.35 10.17
CA HIS A 90 -12.58 13.92 10.34
C HIS A 90 -13.48 14.40 9.18
N GLY A 91 -14.29 13.49 8.63
CA GLY A 91 -15.21 13.76 7.52
C GLY A 91 -14.55 13.74 6.14
N GLY A 92 -13.27 13.37 6.03
CA GLY A 92 -12.61 13.15 4.75
C GLY A 92 -13.18 11.94 4.00
N SER A 93 -12.93 11.88 2.69
CA SER A 93 -13.23 10.72 1.85
C SER A 93 -12.11 10.47 0.86
N LEU A 94 -11.97 9.22 0.46
CA LEU A 94 -11.13 8.80 -0.67
C LEU A 94 -12.02 8.20 -1.73
N ASP A 95 -11.86 8.65 -2.95
CA ASP A 95 -12.49 8.07 -4.14
C ASP A 95 -11.50 7.10 -4.83
N THR A 96 -11.97 6.35 -5.82
CA THR A 96 -11.14 5.45 -6.62
C THR A 96 -9.86 6.14 -7.09
N ASN A 97 -8.72 5.49 -6.90
CA ASN A 97 -7.34 5.93 -7.15
C ASN A 97 -6.78 6.94 -6.13
N ASP A 98 -7.57 7.52 -5.23
CA ASP A 98 -7.05 8.35 -4.15
C ASP A 98 -6.20 7.53 -3.17
N ALA A 99 -5.27 8.20 -2.52
CA ALA A 99 -4.52 7.66 -1.40
C ALA A 99 -4.42 8.68 -0.27
N GLN A 100 -4.34 8.17 0.96
CA GLN A 100 -4.01 8.96 2.15
C GLN A 100 -2.86 8.36 2.91
N VAL A 101 -2.12 9.21 3.59
CA VAL A 101 -1.09 8.84 4.57
C VAL A 101 -1.41 9.51 5.89
N GLN A 102 -1.58 8.72 6.92
CA GLN A 102 -1.84 9.15 8.30
C GLN A 102 -0.62 8.78 9.14
N ARG A 103 0.24 9.76 9.44
CA ARG A 103 1.32 9.58 10.40
C ARG A 103 0.74 9.62 11.80
N ALA A 104 0.90 8.55 12.57
CA ALA A 104 0.42 8.52 13.93
C ALA A 104 1.35 9.25 14.89
N GLY A 105 2.66 9.11 14.72
CA GLY A 105 3.64 9.69 15.61
C GLY A 105 3.45 9.32 17.07
N GLY A 106 4.07 10.08 17.96
CA GLY A 106 3.96 9.89 19.40
C GLY A 106 2.60 10.28 20.01
N GLU A 107 1.85 11.13 19.33
CA GLU A 107 0.50 11.54 19.76
C GLU A 107 -0.53 10.45 19.48
N GLY A 108 -0.40 9.76 18.36
CA GLY A 108 -1.37 8.79 17.85
C GLY A 108 -2.61 9.46 17.28
N PHE A 109 -3.45 8.63 16.65
CA PHE A 109 -4.79 9.03 16.22
C PHE A 109 -5.77 7.86 16.40
N LYS A 110 -7.06 8.17 16.28
CA LYS A 110 -8.14 7.17 16.18
C LYS A 110 -8.91 7.42 14.92
N HIS A 111 -9.24 6.35 14.20
CA HIS A 111 -10.10 6.46 13.03
C HIS A 111 -11.08 5.30 12.90
N ASN A 112 -12.05 5.50 12.02
CA ASN A 112 -12.97 4.52 11.49
C ASN A 112 -13.05 4.73 9.98
N GLU A 113 -12.90 3.66 9.23
CA GLU A 113 -13.06 3.64 7.78
C GLU A 113 -14.39 2.98 7.44
N ILE A 114 -15.20 3.66 6.64
CA ILE A 114 -16.60 3.29 6.37
C ILE A 114 -16.82 3.22 4.87
N ASN A 115 -17.35 2.11 4.38
CA ASN A 115 -17.90 2.06 3.02
C ASN A 115 -19.28 2.72 3.01
N PRO A 116 -19.44 3.91 2.40
CA PRO A 116 -20.72 4.61 2.41
C PRO A 116 -21.73 4.08 1.40
N ASP A 117 -21.34 3.13 0.55
CA ASP A 117 -22.13 2.66 -0.60
C ASP A 117 -22.82 1.32 -0.33
N ASP A 118 -23.82 1.01 -1.17
CA ASP A 118 -24.54 -0.27 -1.17
C ASP A 118 -23.81 -1.35 -2.02
N THR A 119 -22.60 -1.06 -2.47
CA THR A 119 -21.70 -1.96 -3.20
C THR A 119 -20.42 -2.15 -2.42
N LYS A 120 -19.73 -3.26 -2.65
CA LYS A 120 -18.37 -3.45 -2.11
C LYS A 120 -17.42 -2.41 -2.70
N ASN A 121 -16.43 -2.02 -1.92
CA ASN A 121 -15.27 -1.30 -2.39
C ASN A 121 -14.03 -2.20 -2.30
N ARG A 122 -12.87 -1.67 -2.75
CA ARG A 122 -11.58 -2.33 -2.57
C ARG A 122 -10.51 -1.28 -2.30
N MET A 123 -9.75 -1.50 -1.25
CA MET A 123 -8.61 -0.65 -0.90
C MET A 123 -7.41 -1.48 -0.44
N LEU A 124 -6.24 -0.89 -0.51
CA LEU A 124 -5.03 -1.43 0.10
C LEU A 124 -4.78 -0.69 1.42
N GLN A 125 -4.47 -1.47 2.46
CA GLN A 125 -3.99 -0.96 3.73
C GLN A 125 -2.49 -1.27 3.84
N LEU A 126 -1.67 -0.23 4.01
CA LEU A 126 -0.22 -0.35 4.13
C LEU A 126 0.22 0.29 5.44
N TRP A 127 1.20 -0.34 6.14
CA TRP A 127 1.78 0.24 7.35
C TRP A 127 3.29 0.32 7.27
N VAL A 128 3.80 1.46 7.76
CA VAL A 128 5.24 1.73 7.89
C VAL A 128 5.53 2.10 9.34
N MET A 129 6.55 1.48 9.92
CA MET A 129 7.05 1.89 11.24
C MET A 129 7.83 3.19 11.10
N PRO A 130 7.69 4.16 12.01
CA PRO A 130 8.45 5.38 11.97
C PRO A 130 9.95 5.09 12.17
N GLU A 131 10.80 5.92 11.59
CA GLU A 131 12.26 5.87 11.82
C GLU A 131 12.64 6.54 13.12
N VAL A 132 11.90 7.57 13.47
CA VAL A 132 12.06 8.35 14.69
C VAL A 132 10.77 8.29 15.47
N SER A 133 10.85 7.82 16.72
CA SER A 133 9.71 7.81 17.63
C SER A 133 9.36 9.22 18.10
N GLY A 134 8.09 9.48 18.35
CA GLY A 134 7.64 10.76 18.89
C GLY A 134 7.46 11.88 17.87
N GLU A 135 7.54 11.59 16.57
CA GLU A 135 7.22 12.59 15.55
C GLU A 135 5.76 13.10 15.70
N PRO A 136 5.44 14.32 15.24
CA PRO A 136 4.08 14.84 15.29
C PRO A 136 3.16 14.05 14.37
N ALA A 137 1.90 13.89 14.77
CA ALA A 137 0.85 13.34 13.92
C ALA A 137 0.66 14.22 12.68
N GLY A 138 0.27 13.61 11.56
CA GLY A 138 0.11 14.32 10.31
C GLY A 138 -0.74 13.57 9.28
N TYR A 139 -1.28 14.33 8.32
CA TYR A 139 -2.13 13.81 7.27
C TYR A 139 -1.73 14.36 5.91
N LYS A 140 -1.72 13.49 4.91
CA LYS A 140 -1.53 13.88 3.50
C LYS A 140 -2.48 13.08 2.61
N LYS A 141 -3.08 13.74 1.62
CA LYS A 141 -3.92 13.12 0.59
C LYS A 141 -3.29 13.30 -0.78
N PHE A 142 -3.46 12.28 -1.63
CA PHE A 142 -2.93 12.22 -2.99
C PHE A 142 -4.03 11.72 -3.94
N SER A 143 -4.06 12.27 -5.14
CA SER A 143 -4.98 11.88 -6.20
C SER A 143 -4.20 11.73 -7.52
N PRO A 144 -3.47 10.61 -7.70
CA PRO A 144 -2.65 10.40 -8.89
C PRO A 144 -3.52 10.20 -10.13
N ALA A 145 -3.13 10.80 -11.25
CA ALA A 145 -3.78 10.62 -12.53
C ALA A 145 -3.14 9.49 -13.35
N TRP A 146 -3.91 8.92 -14.29
CA TRP A 146 -3.37 7.97 -15.25
C TRP A 146 -2.22 8.58 -16.07
N GLY A 147 -1.14 7.82 -16.22
CA GLY A 147 0.10 8.26 -16.84
C GLY A 147 1.15 8.80 -15.87
N GLU A 148 0.82 8.96 -14.59
CA GLU A 148 1.70 9.50 -13.56
C GLU A 148 2.27 8.42 -12.63
N THR A 149 3.47 8.69 -12.11
CA THR A 149 4.03 8.01 -10.94
C THR A 149 4.32 9.06 -9.88
N ILE A 150 3.76 8.89 -8.70
CA ILE A 150 3.93 9.81 -7.58
C ILE A 150 4.43 9.10 -6.35
N ARG A 151 5.34 9.74 -5.61
CA ARG A 151 5.74 9.33 -4.27
C ARG A 151 4.72 9.82 -3.27
N ILE A 152 4.15 8.88 -2.51
CA ILE A 152 3.18 9.18 -1.45
C ILE A 152 3.79 9.09 -0.05
N TYR A 153 4.89 8.33 0.11
CA TYR A 153 5.58 8.15 1.39
C TYR A 153 7.09 8.04 1.18
N GLY A 154 7.86 8.55 2.13
CA GLY A 154 9.32 8.54 2.08
C GLY A 154 9.89 9.66 1.22
N GLY A 155 11.21 9.69 1.10
CA GLY A 155 11.95 10.74 0.44
C GLY A 155 12.77 11.57 1.42
N SER A 156 13.50 12.56 0.88
CA SER A 156 14.33 13.45 1.71
C SER A 156 13.49 14.45 2.49
N PRO A 157 14.01 15.02 3.60
CA PRO A 157 13.32 16.07 4.36
C PRO A 157 12.95 17.32 3.55
N GLU A 158 13.65 17.57 2.45
CA GLU A 158 13.38 18.68 1.53
C GLU A 158 12.15 18.43 0.64
N GLU A 159 11.72 17.17 0.51
CA GLU A 159 10.52 16.78 -0.24
C GLU A 159 9.26 17.00 0.61
N SER A 160 8.67 18.18 0.54
CA SER A 160 7.48 18.52 1.36
C SER A 160 6.18 17.77 0.96
N ARG A 161 6.16 17.11 -0.18
CA ARG A 161 4.95 16.42 -0.70
C ARG A 161 4.61 15.17 0.10
N SER A 162 5.60 14.41 0.57
CA SER A 162 5.44 13.21 1.39
C SER A 162 5.96 13.42 2.82
N PHE A 163 5.85 12.43 3.68
CA PHE A 163 6.59 12.40 4.95
C PHE A 163 7.98 11.82 4.70
N ALA A 164 9.02 12.50 5.18
CA ALA A 164 10.39 12.05 5.03
C ALA A 164 10.61 10.70 5.71
N ALA A 165 11.22 9.76 5.00
CA ALA A 165 11.62 8.45 5.50
C ALA A 165 12.55 7.77 4.49
N HIS A 166 13.39 6.80 4.94
CA HIS A 166 14.19 5.97 4.03
C HIS A 166 13.32 4.94 3.29
N THR A 167 12.28 4.41 3.94
CA THR A 167 11.28 3.59 3.25
C THR A 167 10.45 4.46 2.32
N THR A 168 10.30 4.06 1.06
CA THR A 168 9.57 4.82 0.05
C THR A 168 8.38 4.02 -0.45
N ILE A 169 7.28 4.72 -0.76
CA ILE A 169 6.12 4.15 -1.45
C ILE A 169 5.72 5.06 -2.58
N ASP A 170 5.72 4.50 -3.79
CA ASP A 170 5.29 5.17 -5.01
C ASP A 170 4.02 4.49 -5.53
N ILE A 171 3.09 5.28 -6.07
CA ILE A 171 1.94 4.80 -6.85
C ILE A 171 2.21 5.15 -8.31
N ALA A 172 2.27 4.12 -9.15
CA ALA A 172 2.37 4.27 -10.60
C ALA A 172 1.01 3.93 -11.24
N MET A 173 0.37 4.94 -11.83
CA MET A 173 -0.88 4.83 -12.58
C MET A 173 -0.54 4.71 -14.06
N LEU A 174 -0.20 3.50 -14.50
CA LEU A 174 0.32 3.25 -15.85
C LEU A 174 -0.81 3.06 -16.85
N THR A 175 -0.74 3.78 -17.96
CA THR A 175 -1.58 3.50 -19.13
C THR A 175 -1.06 2.29 -19.90
N ALA A 176 -1.92 1.65 -20.70
CA ALA A 176 -1.50 0.51 -21.53
C ALA A 176 -0.30 0.86 -22.43
N GLY A 177 0.75 0.04 -22.37
CA GLY A 177 2.01 0.25 -23.08
C GLY A 177 3.06 1.07 -22.33
N GLN A 178 2.70 1.78 -21.29
CA GLN A 178 3.64 2.53 -20.44
C GLN A 178 4.48 1.58 -19.58
N GLY A 179 5.73 1.91 -19.34
CA GLY A 179 6.65 1.15 -18.50
C GLY A 179 7.24 1.96 -17.36
N ILE A 180 7.75 1.26 -16.38
CA ILE A 180 8.52 1.81 -15.25
C ILE A 180 9.70 0.90 -14.94
N GLU A 181 10.87 1.51 -14.69
CA GLU A 181 12.06 0.78 -14.26
C GLU A 181 11.99 0.45 -12.77
N LEU A 182 12.34 -0.77 -12.43
CA LEU A 182 12.40 -1.28 -11.06
C LEU A 182 13.85 -1.62 -10.71
N SER A 183 14.34 -1.04 -9.63
CA SER A 183 15.69 -1.25 -9.11
C SER A 183 15.62 -1.93 -7.73
N VAL A 184 16.28 -3.06 -7.57
CA VAL A 184 16.32 -3.82 -6.31
C VAL A 184 17.14 -3.05 -5.24
N PRO A 185 16.76 -3.15 -3.94
CA PRO A 185 15.66 -3.97 -3.40
C PRO A 185 14.30 -3.25 -3.47
N TYR A 186 13.25 -3.97 -3.87
CA TYR A 186 11.87 -3.47 -3.86
C TYR A 186 10.86 -4.61 -3.57
N LEU A 187 9.66 -4.22 -3.16
CA LEU A 187 8.42 -4.98 -3.29
C LEU A 187 7.50 -4.22 -4.24
N ALA A 188 6.87 -4.89 -5.19
CA ALA A 188 5.90 -4.24 -6.06
C ALA A 188 4.60 -5.05 -6.10
N TYR A 189 3.45 -4.36 -6.00
CA TYR A 189 2.14 -4.97 -5.97
C TYR A 189 1.27 -4.45 -7.12
N VAL A 190 0.80 -5.35 -7.97
CA VAL A 190 -0.19 -5.01 -9.00
C VAL A 190 -1.55 -4.92 -8.31
N ALA A 191 -1.98 -3.71 -7.97
CA ALA A 191 -3.27 -3.49 -7.34
C ALA A 191 -4.42 -3.72 -8.32
N LYS A 192 -4.28 -3.25 -9.56
CA LYS A 192 -5.27 -3.39 -10.63
C LYS A 192 -4.57 -3.48 -11.99
N GLY A 193 -5.17 -4.17 -12.94
CA GLY A 193 -4.67 -4.31 -14.29
C GLY A 193 -3.65 -5.42 -14.46
N ASP A 194 -2.92 -5.39 -15.57
CA ASP A 194 -1.98 -6.42 -15.96
C ASP A 194 -0.72 -5.82 -16.57
N GLY A 195 0.39 -6.53 -16.43
CA GLY A 195 1.64 -6.12 -17.04
C GLY A 195 2.62 -7.27 -17.23
N GLN A 196 3.81 -6.93 -17.70
CA GLN A 196 4.86 -7.88 -17.98
C GLN A 196 6.22 -7.30 -17.60
N LEU A 197 7.05 -8.10 -16.96
CA LEU A 197 8.46 -7.78 -16.72
C LEU A 197 9.29 -7.98 -17.99
N SER A 198 10.43 -7.28 -18.10
CA SER A 198 11.37 -7.41 -19.23
C SER A 198 11.77 -8.85 -19.55
N GLY A 199 11.79 -9.73 -18.54
CA GLY A 199 12.06 -11.16 -18.70
C GLY A 199 10.88 -11.98 -19.26
N GLY A 200 9.75 -11.37 -19.63
CA GLY A 200 8.58 -12.04 -20.21
C GLY A 200 7.56 -12.55 -19.21
N THR A 201 7.83 -12.46 -17.88
CA THR A 201 6.87 -12.90 -16.87
C THR A 201 5.67 -11.98 -16.83
N LYS A 202 4.48 -12.53 -17.01
CA LYS A 202 3.20 -11.83 -16.87
C LYS A 202 2.80 -11.74 -15.42
N LEU A 203 2.29 -10.57 -15.03
CA LEU A 203 1.79 -10.24 -13.71
C LEU A 203 0.41 -9.63 -13.84
N THR A 204 -0.47 -9.93 -12.91
CA THR A 204 -1.88 -9.51 -12.92
C THR A 204 -2.29 -8.94 -11.57
N GLY A 205 -3.44 -8.28 -11.54
CA GLY A 205 -3.99 -7.73 -10.29
C GLY A 205 -4.05 -8.76 -9.16
N GLY A 206 -3.41 -8.46 -8.03
CA GLY A 206 -3.24 -9.38 -6.90
C GLY A 206 -1.86 -10.02 -6.79
N ASP A 207 -0.94 -9.76 -7.72
CA ASP A 207 0.43 -10.26 -7.66
C ASP A 207 1.35 -9.28 -6.90
N LEU A 208 1.96 -9.75 -5.80
CA LEU A 208 3.08 -9.10 -5.12
C LEU A 208 4.37 -9.76 -5.60
N PHE A 209 5.34 -8.97 -6.04
CA PHE A 209 6.59 -9.51 -6.59
C PHE A 209 7.83 -8.73 -6.16
N LYS A 210 8.99 -9.37 -6.25
CA LYS A 210 10.31 -8.81 -5.93
C LYS A 210 11.41 -9.54 -6.71
N GLY A 211 12.62 -8.99 -6.71
CA GLY A 211 13.85 -9.68 -7.11
C GLY A 211 14.25 -9.55 -8.58
N ALA A 212 13.40 -9.01 -9.45
CA ALA A 212 13.75 -8.80 -10.86
C ALA A 212 14.12 -7.33 -11.10
N GLU A 213 15.32 -7.05 -11.58
CA GLU A 213 15.68 -5.74 -12.13
C GLU A 213 15.15 -5.61 -13.56
N GLY A 214 14.78 -4.39 -13.95
CA GLY A 214 14.34 -4.04 -15.29
C GLY A 214 12.94 -3.45 -15.33
N ALA A 215 12.40 -3.30 -16.55
CA ALA A 215 11.13 -2.64 -16.74
C ALA A 215 9.94 -3.56 -16.43
N PHE A 216 8.96 -3.02 -15.71
CA PHE A 216 7.57 -3.48 -15.74
C PHE A 216 6.82 -2.67 -16.80
N LYS A 217 6.16 -3.33 -17.73
CA LYS A 217 5.35 -2.71 -18.77
C LYS A 217 3.89 -3.09 -18.60
N ALA A 218 3.03 -2.10 -18.43
CA ALA A 218 1.59 -2.27 -18.34
C ALA A 218 1.01 -2.76 -19.67
N THR A 219 0.17 -3.78 -19.66
CA THR A 219 -0.55 -4.27 -20.85
C THR A 219 -2.00 -3.77 -20.90
N THR A 220 -2.53 -3.36 -19.75
CA THR A 220 -3.79 -2.66 -19.55
C THR A 220 -3.55 -1.42 -18.71
N GLU A 221 -4.57 -0.62 -18.40
CA GLU A 221 -4.47 0.39 -17.33
C GLU A 221 -4.15 -0.32 -16.02
N THR A 222 -3.02 0.05 -15.38
CA THR A 222 -2.45 -0.67 -14.24
C THR A 222 -2.11 0.28 -13.11
N GLN A 223 -2.65 0.01 -11.91
CA GLN A 223 -2.24 0.64 -10.66
C GLN A 223 -1.19 -0.26 -10.01
N LEU A 224 0.05 0.22 -9.95
CA LEU A 224 1.19 -0.49 -9.36
C LEU A 224 1.68 0.27 -8.13
N ILE A 225 1.78 -0.44 -7.00
CA ILE A 225 2.38 0.09 -5.76
C ILE A 225 3.82 -0.42 -5.68
N ILE A 226 4.76 0.49 -5.52
CA ILE A 226 6.19 0.17 -5.47
C ILE A 226 6.72 0.60 -4.10
N ILE A 227 7.24 -0.34 -3.35
CA ILE A 227 7.82 -0.13 -2.02
C ILE A 227 9.32 -0.37 -2.14
N GLY A 228 10.13 0.61 -1.72
CA GLY A 228 11.58 0.55 -1.76
C GLY A 228 12.23 1.19 -0.54
N THR A 229 13.54 1.32 -0.61
CA THR A 229 14.34 2.07 0.38
C THR A 229 15.30 2.99 -0.34
N LEU A 230 15.50 4.19 0.21
CA LEU A 230 16.60 5.06 -0.22
C LEU A 230 17.94 4.39 0.09
N ALA A 231 18.94 4.67 -0.74
CA ALA A 231 20.31 4.19 -0.55
C ALA A 231 21.02 4.91 0.62
#